data_ecfe111632f6c49d56068bf65883db99
#
_entry.id   ecfe111632f6c49d56068bf65883db99
#
_cell.length_a   1.000
_cell.length_b   1.000
_cell.length_c   1.000
_cell.angle_alpha   90.00
_cell.angle_beta   90.00
_cell.angle_gamma   90.00
#
_symmetry.space_group_name_H-M   'P 1'
#
loop_
_entity.id
_entity.type
_entity.pdbx_description
1 polymer ?
#
loop_
_entity_poly.entity_id
_entity_poly.type
_entity_poly.pdbx_seq_one_letter_code
_entity_poly.pdbx_strand_id
1 'polypeptide(L)'
;MTGYVITNQAENDLDEIAAFVGTRNPATAEALLQRVYSLFELLVQHPKAGRERNDLAPSLRELVEGRYLIFYFEGTDVIEIIRVLHGARDIASLFR
;
A
#
# COMPACT_ATOMS: atom_id res chain seq x y z
N MET A 1 -15.72 4.57 -6.49
CA MET A 1 -14.38 5.09 -6.83
C MET A 1 -14.09 4.83 -8.29
N THR A 2 -13.56 5.81 -9.01
CA THR A 2 -13.27 5.67 -10.44
C THR A 2 -11.89 5.05 -10.70
N GLY A 3 -11.00 5.08 -9.71
CA GLY A 3 -9.68 4.51 -9.84
C GLY A 3 -8.84 4.78 -8.62
N TYR A 4 -7.52 4.63 -8.76
CA TYR A 4 -6.60 4.94 -7.68
C TYR A 4 -5.43 5.78 -8.22
N VAL A 5 -4.79 6.52 -7.31
CA VAL A 5 -3.55 7.23 -7.56
C VAL A 5 -2.50 6.74 -6.56
N ILE A 6 -1.24 6.71 -7.00
CA ILE A 6 -0.12 6.28 -6.17
C ILE A 6 0.74 7.51 -5.91
N THR A 7 0.94 7.87 -4.63
CA THR A 7 1.78 9.01 -4.27
C THR A 7 3.25 8.75 -4.63
N ASN A 8 4.05 9.80 -4.72
CA ASN A 8 5.47 9.66 -4.98
C ASN A 8 6.17 8.80 -3.93
N GLN A 9 5.79 8.95 -2.66
CA GLN A 9 6.35 8.14 -1.59
C GLN A 9 5.97 6.66 -1.73
N ALA A 10 4.72 6.37 -2.10
CA ALA A 10 4.29 4.99 -2.34
C ALA A 10 5.00 4.39 -3.56
N GLU A 11 5.22 5.17 -4.62
CA GLU A 11 6.02 4.73 -5.76
C GLU A 11 7.43 4.35 -5.34
N ASN A 12 8.07 5.18 -4.52
CA ASN A 12 9.40 4.88 -3.98
C ASN A 12 9.39 3.61 -3.12
N ASP A 13 8.35 3.43 -2.31
CA ASP A 13 8.18 2.21 -1.51
C ASP A 13 8.13 0.96 -2.40
N LEU A 14 7.35 1.03 -3.48
CA LEU A 14 7.23 -0.09 -4.43
C LEU A 14 8.55 -0.38 -5.12
N ASP A 15 9.30 0.65 -5.52
CA ASP A 15 10.61 0.50 -6.13
C ASP A 15 11.61 -0.16 -5.17
N GLU A 16 11.61 0.23 -3.91
CA GLU A 16 12.47 -0.36 -2.87
C GLU A 16 12.12 -1.83 -2.63
N ILE A 17 10.82 -2.16 -2.56
CA ILE A 17 10.36 -3.54 -2.40
C ILE A 17 10.79 -4.38 -3.60
N ALA A 18 10.60 -3.87 -4.81
CA ALA A 18 10.98 -4.56 -6.03
C ALA A 18 12.48 -4.83 -6.08
N ALA A 19 13.31 -3.84 -5.71
CA ALA A 19 14.76 -3.99 -5.67
C ALA A 19 15.19 -5.00 -4.60
N PHE A 20 14.64 -4.90 -3.40
CA PHE A 20 15.02 -5.78 -2.29
C PHE A 20 14.66 -7.24 -2.56
N VAL A 21 13.43 -7.50 -2.99
CA VAL A 21 12.97 -8.87 -3.28
C VAL A 21 13.58 -9.36 -4.58
N GLY A 22 13.69 -8.49 -5.59
CA GLY A 22 14.17 -8.82 -6.91
C GLY A 22 15.64 -9.24 -6.95
N THR A 23 16.49 -8.70 -6.05
CA THR A 23 17.90 -9.13 -5.96
C THR A 23 18.04 -10.58 -5.49
N ARG A 24 17.04 -11.07 -4.76
CA ARG A 24 17.02 -12.46 -4.26
C ARG A 24 16.26 -13.37 -5.21
N ASN A 25 15.13 -12.94 -5.72
CA ASN A 25 14.29 -13.74 -6.60
C ASN A 25 13.40 -12.82 -7.46
N PRO A 26 13.79 -12.56 -8.73
CA PRO A 26 13.02 -11.67 -9.61
C PRO A 26 11.57 -12.13 -9.84
N ALA A 27 11.34 -13.43 -9.96
CA ALA A 27 9.98 -13.96 -10.18
C ALA A 27 9.09 -13.71 -8.96
N THR A 28 9.65 -13.82 -7.75
CA THR A 28 8.91 -13.53 -6.51
C THR A 28 8.57 -12.04 -6.42
N ALA A 29 9.50 -11.16 -6.81
CA ALA A 29 9.25 -9.73 -6.83
C ALA A 29 8.12 -9.37 -7.78
N GLU A 30 8.13 -9.94 -8.98
CA GLU A 30 7.07 -9.70 -9.97
C GLU A 30 5.71 -10.18 -9.45
N ALA A 31 5.65 -11.37 -8.89
CA ALA A 31 4.41 -11.93 -8.34
C ALA A 31 3.87 -11.07 -7.17
N LEU A 32 4.76 -10.59 -6.30
CA LEU A 32 4.38 -9.70 -5.20
C LEU A 32 3.79 -8.39 -5.72
N LEU A 33 4.44 -7.75 -6.68
CA LEU A 33 3.94 -6.51 -7.26
C LEU A 33 2.59 -6.71 -7.94
N GLN A 34 2.40 -7.81 -8.65
CA GLN A 34 1.11 -8.12 -9.27
C GLN A 34 0.01 -8.24 -8.22
N ARG A 35 0.28 -8.90 -7.09
CA ARG A 35 -0.70 -9.00 -5.99
C ARG A 35 -1.01 -7.63 -5.40
N VAL A 36 0.01 -6.79 -5.20
CA VAL A 36 -0.18 -5.45 -4.65
C VAL A 36 -1.05 -4.60 -5.58
N TYR A 37 -0.76 -4.59 -6.87
CA TYR A 37 -1.57 -3.85 -7.84
C TYR A 37 -3.00 -4.39 -7.92
N SER A 38 -3.19 -5.70 -7.81
CA SER A 38 -4.53 -6.29 -7.76
C SER A 38 -5.31 -5.81 -6.54
N LEU A 39 -4.63 -5.61 -5.41
CA LEU A 39 -5.27 -5.07 -4.21
C LEU A 39 -5.65 -3.60 -4.36
N PHE A 40 -4.88 -2.81 -5.11
CA PHE A 40 -5.29 -1.43 -5.43
C PHE A 40 -6.61 -1.43 -6.20
N GLU A 41 -6.75 -2.31 -7.18
CA GLU A 41 -8.01 -2.47 -7.92
C GLU A 41 -9.15 -2.93 -7.01
N LEU A 42 -8.88 -3.84 -6.09
CA LEU A 42 -9.87 -4.29 -5.09
C LEU A 42 -10.36 -3.11 -4.25
N LEU A 43 -9.46 -2.22 -3.84
CA LEU A 43 -9.81 -1.04 -3.05
C LEU A 43 -10.71 -0.07 -3.80
N VAL A 44 -10.58 0.01 -5.13
CA VAL A 44 -11.49 0.81 -5.96
C VAL A 44 -12.91 0.27 -5.85
N GLN A 45 -13.07 -1.07 -5.85
CA GLN A 45 -14.37 -1.73 -5.73
C GLN A 45 -14.89 -1.74 -4.28
N HIS A 46 -13.97 -1.81 -3.31
CA HIS A 46 -14.29 -1.96 -1.89
C HIS A 46 -13.44 -0.99 -1.05
N PRO A 47 -13.75 0.32 -1.09
CA PRO A 47 -12.91 1.33 -0.43
C PRO A 47 -12.72 1.13 1.08
N LYS A 48 -13.68 0.46 1.72
CA LYS A 48 -13.64 0.21 3.16
C LYS A 48 -13.09 -1.17 3.54
N ALA A 49 -12.45 -1.87 2.58
CA ALA A 49 -11.89 -3.19 2.85
C ALA A 49 -10.76 -3.16 3.88
N GLY A 50 -9.94 -2.09 3.90
CA GLY A 50 -8.91 -1.90 4.91
C GLY A 50 -9.49 -1.42 6.23
N ARG A 51 -8.81 -1.75 7.32
CA ARG A 51 -9.23 -1.29 8.65
C ARG A 51 -8.81 0.16 8.88
N GLU A 52 -9.54 0.86 9.72
CA GLU A 52 -9.19 2.23 10.10
C GLU A 52 -7.93 2.26 10.97
N ARG A 53 -7.06 3.22 10.69
CA ARG A 53 -5.84 3.47 11.44
C ARG A 53 -5.79 4.95 11.85
N ASN A 54 -6.83 5.39 12.56
CA ASN A 54 -6.93 6.76 13.06
C ASN A 54 -5.83 7.11 14.06
N ASP A 55 -5.20 6.10 14.65
CA ASP A 55 -4.04 6.24 15.52
C ASP A 55 -2.82 6.81 14.78
N LEU A 56 -2.72 6.56 13.47
CA LEU A 56 -1.61 7.06 12.64
C LEU A 56 -1.95 8.38 11.95
N ALA A 57 -3.14 8.46 11.38
CA ALA A 57 -3.64 9.67 10.73
C ALA A 57 -5.16 9.57 10.60
N PRO A 58 -5.90 10.69 10.73
CA PRO A 58 -7.37 10.65 10.61
C PRO A 58 -7.81 10.07 9.27
N SER A 59 -8.73 9.12 9.30
CA SER A 59 -9.32 8.45 8.14
C SER A 59 -8.37 7.57 7.33
N LEU A 60 -7.14 7.37 7.79
CA LEU A 60 -6.20 6.46 7.14
C LEU A 60 -6.68 5.03 7.30
N ARG A 61 -6.55 4.24 6.24
CA ARG A 61 -6.88 2.82 6.24
C ARG A 61 -5.66 1.98 5.89
N GLU A 62 -5.67 0.74 6.36
CA GLU A 62 -4.59 -0.23 6.19
C GLU A 62 -5.15 -1.53 5.66
N LEU A 63 -4.55 -2.04 4.58
CA LEU A 63 -4.84 -3.36 4.05
C LEU A 63 -3.56 -4.20 4.08
N VAL A 64 -3.67 -5.45 4.54
CA VAL A 64 -2.51 -6.34 4.71
C VAL A 64 -2.36 -7.25 3.50
N GLU A 65 -1.15 -7.31 2.94
CA GLU A 65 -0.74 -8.31 1.94
C GLU A 65 0.52 -9.00 2.43
N GLY A 66 0.37 -10.22 2.96
CA GLY A 66 1.51 -10.96 3.51
C GLY A 66 2.20 -10.17 4.60
N ARG A 67 3.47 -9.81 4.37
CA ARG A 67 4.27 -9.02 5.32
C ARG A 67 4.20 -7.52 5.06
N TYR A 68 3.44 -7.09 4.07
CA TYR A 68 3.36 -5.69 3.66
C TYR A 68 2.03 -5.08 4.03
N LEU A 69 2.07 -3.78 4.32
CA LEU A 69 0.92 -2.98 4.70
C LEU A 69 0.70 -1.92 3.65
N ILE A 70 -0.51 -1.86 3.11
CA ILE A 70 -0.93 -0.83 2.14
C ILE A 70 -1.73 0.20 2.92
N PHE A 71 -1.20 1.42 3.00
CA PHE A 71 -1.88 2.55 3.64
C PHE A 71 -2.50 3.44 2.58
N TYR A 72 -3.77 3.76 2.77
CA TYR A 72 -4.52 4.53 1.77
C TYR A 72 -5.59 5.38 2.41
N PHE A 73 -6.00 6.41 1.67
CA PHE A 73 -7.21 7.18 1.97
C PHE A 73 -8.28 6.88 0.94
N GLU A 74 -9.52 6.85 1.41
CA GLU A 74 -10.69 6.88 0.56
C GLU A 74 -10.93 8.35 0.20
N GLY A 75 -10.47 8.78 -0.99
CA GLY A 75 -10.66 10.14 -1.48
C GLY A 75 -12.10 10.36 -1.98
N THR A 76 -12.34 11.51 -2.62
CA THR A 76 -13.67 11.84 -3.13
C THR A 76 -14.07 10.91 -4.28
N ASP A 77 -13.20 10.77 -5.28
CA ASP A 77 -13.48 9.93 -6.46
C ASP A 77 -12.44 8.83 -6.67
N VAL A 78 -11.31 8.90 -5.99
CA VAL A 78 -10.20 7.97 -6.18
C VAL A 78 -9.70 7.46 -4.83
N ILE A 79 -9.10 6.28 -4.85
CA ILE A 79 -8.31 5.76 -3.73
C ILE A 79 -6.92 6.39 -3.82
N GLU A 80 -6.43 6.93 -2.73
CA GLU A 80 -5.08 7.50 -2.67
C GLU A 80 -4.16 6.54 -1.93
N ILE A 81 -3.24 5.89 -2.67
CA ILE A 81 -2.26 4.98 -2.07
C ILE A 81 -1.12 5.82 -1.50
N ILE A 82 -1.01 5.84 -0.18
CA ILE A 82 -0.11 6.74 0.55
C ILE A 82 1.25 6.10 0.82
N ARG A 83 1.26 4.86 1.29
CA ARG A 83 2.50 4.12 1.57
C ARG A 83 2.27 2.62 1.37
N VAL A 84 3.35 1.91 1.02
CA VAL A 84 3.39 0.45 1.02
C VAL A 84 4.63 0.07 1.82
N LEU A 85 4.45 -0.49 3.03
CA LEU A 85 5.52 -0.66 3.99
C LEU A 85 5.58 -2.09 4.51
N HIS A 86 6.79 -2.58 4.77
CA HIS A 86 6.96 -3.85 5.46
C HIS A 86 6.50 -3.69 6.91
N GLY A 87 5.72 -4.67 7.42
CA GLY A 87 5.12 -4.60 8.75
C GLY A 87 6.12 -4.61 9.91
N ALA A 88 7.39 -4.98 9.65
CA ALA A 88 8.43 -4.98 10.67
C ALA A 88 9.00 -3.57 10.94
N ARG A 89 8.68 -2.58 10.10
CA ARG A 89 9.16 -1.21 10.28
C ARG A 89 8.42 -0.52 11.43
N ASP A 90 9.03 0.53 11.99
CA ASP A 90 8.38 1.40 12.96
C ASP A 90 7.38 2.30 12.23
N ILE A 91 6.19 1.75 12.04
CA ILE A 91 5.14 2.40 11.24
C ILE A 91 4.74 3.75 11.85
N ALA A 92 4.61 3.83 13.18
CA ALA A 92 4.16 5.06 13.83
C ALA A 92 5.09 6.24 13.53
N SER A 93 6.41 6.02 13.51
CA SER A 93 7.36 7.09 13.23
C SER A 93 7.32 7.58 11.78
N LEU A 94 6.84 6.73 10.84
CA LEU A 94 6.73 7.10 9.43
C LEU A 94 5.53 7.99 9.14
N PHE A 95 4.59 8.09 10.07
CA PHE A 95 3.37 8.91 9.95
C PHE A 95 3.34 10.11 10.88
N ARG A 96 4.47 10.46 11.46
CA ARG A 96 4.58 11.67 12.30
C ARG A 96 4.70 12.93 11.46
#